data_433126dd3c173b215846e4cdcb267f32
#
_entry.id   433126dd3c173b215846e4cdcb267f32
#
_cell.length_a   1.000
_cell.length_b   1.000
_cell.length_c   1.000
_cell.angle_alpha   90.00
_cell.angle_beta   90.00
_cell.angle_gamma   90.00
#
_symmetry.space_group_name_H-M   'P 1'
#
loop_
_entity.id
_entity.type
_entity.pdbx_description
1 polymer ?
#
loop_
_entity_poly.entity_id
_entity_poly.type
_entity_poly.pdbx_seq_one_letter_code
_entity_poly.pdbx_strand_id
1 'polypeptide(L)'
;MACAAYSIRGHLKLAAGHGLASNHLRGGWKPSASCPVSRAWSSNVSSNAVQHVARHSHLTVRNSERWRSIPKASPEDGIAVAEGVMTVLVIGGGGREHALCYALTRSPSCQTVLCAPGNAGIAQSRDAVCISDLDISSSDAVISFCRKRGVGMVAVGPEGPLVAGLANDLVKAGIPTFGPSSEAAALEGSKDFMKRLCDKYNIPTAQYRTFTDPAKAKEYIKDQGAPIVVKADGLAAGKGVVVAMALDEAFEAIDSMMVDESFGSAGSRVVIEEYLEGEEASFFALVDGENALPLESAQDHKRVGDGDTGPNTGGMGAYSPAPIVTEELKSVIMETIITPTVKGMAAEGCKFVGVLYAGLMIEKKSGLPKLIEYNVRFGDPECQVLMMRLESDLAQVLLSACRGELGKVSLTWSPEIAMVVVMASEGYPSSYKKGTVIKNIDKAEQVSPAVKIFHAGTALAGDGNLVAVGGRVLGVTAKGKDIEEARSRAYDAVDVVDWPEGFFRRDIGWRALKQEQTANY
;
A
#
# COMPACT_ATOMS: atom_id res chain seq x y z
N MET A 1 -6.21 -23.32 46.00
CA MET A 1 -6.12 -24.73 46.43
C MET A 1 -5.87 -25.57 45.20
N ALA A 2 -4.69 -26.21 45.18
CA ALA A 2 -4.23 -27.46 44.56
C ALA A 2 -4.64 -27.72 43.11
N CYS A 3 -3.73 -27.61 42.17
CA CYS A 3 -2.72 -28.61 41.71
C CYS A 3 -3.30 -29.90 41.19
N ALA A 4 -3.17 -30.20 39.90
CA ALA A 4 -2.68 -31.48 39.41
C ALA A 4 -2.17 -31.35 37.96
N ALA A 5 -0.87 -31.57 37.80
CA ALA A 5 -0.16 -31.79 36.54
C ALA A 5 -0.30 -33.25 36.12
N TYR A 6 -0.40 -33.56 34.84
CA TYR A 6 -0.06 -34.86 34.29
C TYR A 6 0.86 -34.73 33.08
N SER A 7 2.07 -35.23 33.27
CA SER A 7 3.09 -35.51 32.27
C SER A 7 2.92 -36.94 31.78
N ILE A 8 2.98 -37.17 30.47
CA ILE A 8 3.29 -38.49 29.92
C ILE A 8 4.34 -38.35 28.81
N ARG A 9 5.49 -38.94 29.10
CA ARG A 9 6.59 -39.29 28.18
C ARG A 9 6.28 -40.63 27.50
N GLY A 10 6.85 -40.80 26.33
CA GLY A 10 7.15 -42.13 25.73
C GLY A 10 6.96 -42.09 24.20
N HIS A 11 7.75 -42.54 23.33
CA HIS A 11 9.04 -43.26 23.30
C HIS A 11 9.46 -43.30 21.83
N LEU A 12 10.72 -43.02 21.55
CA LEU A 12 11.40 -43.31 20.29
C LEU A 12 11.35 -44.82 19.97
N LYS A 13 11.21 -45.17 18.70
CA LYS A 13 11.83 -46.37 18.14
C LYS A 13 12.47 -46.08 16.80
N LEU A 14 13.80 -46.19 16.82
CA LEU A 14 14.66 -46.38 15.62
C LEU A 14 14.43 -47.79 15.07
N ALA A 15 14.48 -47.92 13.76
CA ALA A 15 14.89 -49.17 13.12
C ALA A 15 15.75 -48.80 11.91
N ALA A 16 17.00 -49.22 11.93
CA ALA A 16 17.98 -49.20 10.89
C ALA A 16 17.95 -50.51 10.07
N GLY A 17 18.43 -50.44 8.84
CA GLY A 17 18.96 -51.64 8.22
C GLY A 17 19.02 -51.66 6.70
N HIS A 18 20.27 -51.51 6.18
CA HIS A 18 20.89 -52.21 5.02
C HIS A 18 20.28 -52.00 3.62
N GLY A 19 21.00 -51.71 2.54
CA GLY A 19 22.43 -51.79 2.23
C GLY A 19 22.60 -52.19 0.76
N LEU A 20 23.69 -51.76 0.10
CA LEU A 20 24.31 -52.28 -1.11
C LEU A 20 23.60 -51.92 -2.45
N ALA A 21 24.25 -51.60 -3.55
CA ALA A 21 25.63 -51.40 -4.00
C ALA A 21 25.66 -50.82 -5.42
N SER A 22 26.61 -49.95 -5.65
CA SER A 22 27.45 -49.75 -6.85
C SER A 22 26.97 -50.08 -8.25
N ASN A 23 27.13 -49.17 -9.22
CA ASN A 23 28.17 -49.30 -10.24
C ASN A 23 28.39 -48.07 -11.10
N HIS A 24 29.63 -47.80 -11.29
CA HIS A 24 30.33 -46.92 -12.23
C HIS A 24 29.77 -46.83 -13.63
N LEU A 25 29.85 -45.65 -14.26
CA LEU A 25 30.62 -45.53 -15.52
C LEU A 25 31.06 -44.04 -15.71
N ARG A 26 32.37 -43.93 -15.97
CA ARG A 26 33.13 -42.70 -16.26
C ARG A 26 32.93 -42.29 -17.72
N GLY A 27 32.99 -41.00 -17.96
CA GLY A 27 33.17 -40.45 -19.32
C GLY A 27 33.58 -38.98 -19.21
N GLY A 28 34.86 -38.75 -19.06
CA GLY A 28 35.46 -37.41 -19.09
C GLY A 28 35.81 -37.01 -20.52
N TRP A 29 35.71 -35.74 -20.79
CA TRP A 29 36.48 -35.07 -21.84
C TRP A 29 36.86 -33.67 -21.36
N LYS A 30 38.13 -33.39 -21.40
CA LYS A 30 38.81 -32.10 -21.24
C LYS A 30 39.49 -31.72 -22.55
N PRO A 31 40.18 -30.60 -22.68
CA PRO A 31 39.80 -29.43 -23.47
C PRO A 31 40.81 -29.20 -24.61
N SER A 32 40.56 -28.26 -25.48
CA SER A 32 41.64 -27.70 -26.28
C SER A 32 41.58 -26.19 -26.41
N ALA A 33 42.69 -25.61 -26.10
CA ALA A 33 43.06 -24.23 -26.24
C ALA A 33 43.40 -23.85 -27.67
N SER A 34 43.29 -22.56 -28.02
CA SER A 34 44.37 -21.76 -28.62
C SER A 34 43.90 -20.35 -28.98
N CYS A 35 44.55 -19.36 -28.43
CA CYS A 35 44.80 -18.03 -29.02
C CYS A 35 45.83 -18.16 -30.16
N PRO A 36 46.16 -17.18 -31.06
CA PRO A 36 46.55 -15.81 -30.68
C PRO A 36 46.35 -14.67 -31.75
N VAL A 37 46.79 -13.46 -31.32
CA VAL A 37 47.61 -12.41 -32.00
C VAL A 37 46.88 -11.28 -32.74
N SER A 38 46.84 -10.18 -32.10
CA SER A 38 47.39 -8.81 -32.34
C SER A 38 47.43 -8.23 -33.77
N ARG A 39 46.97 -6.99 -33.90
CA ARG A 39 47.78 -5.89 -34.48
C ARG A 39 47.16 -4.53 -34.17
N ALA A 40 48.02 -3.70 -33.60
CA ALA A 40 47.87 -2.27 -33.43
C ALA A 40 48.09 -1.55 -34.78
N TRP A 41 47.40 -0.42 -34.92
CA TRP A 41 47.88 0.68 -35.78
C TRP A 41 47.57 2.01 -35.13
N SER A 42 48.65 2.70 -34.80
CA SER A 42 48.71 4.11 -34.44
C SER A 42 48.87 4.93 -35.72
N SER A 43 48.25 6.12 -35.77
CA SER A 43 48.92 7.28 -36.38
C SER A 43 48.20 8.57 -36.02
N ASN A 44 48.99 9.50 -35.50
CA ASN A 44 48.77 10.93 -35.31
C ASN A 44 48.36 11.67 -36.59
N VAL A 45 47.70 12.80 -36.41
CA VAL A 45 48.08 14.12 -36.97
C VAL A 45 47.15 15.18 -36.35
N SER A 46 47.72 16.06 -35.49
CA SER A 46 48.02 17.49 -35.56
C SER A 46 46.85 18.46 -35.82
N SER A 47 46.58 19.22 -34.79
CA SER A 47 46.29 20.66 -34.66
C SER A 47 45.89 21.51 -35.89
N ASN A 48 44.79 22.25 -35.76
CA ASN A 48 44.85 23.72 -35.92
C ASN A 48 43.63 24.42 -35.30
N ALA A 49 43.92 25.53 -34.66
CA ALA A 49 43.04 26.43 -33.98
C ALA A 49 42.21 27.29 -34.95
N VAL A 50 40.95 27.56 -34.61
CA VAL A 50 40.29 28.82 -34.90
C VAL A 50 39.39 29.22 -33.74
N GLN A 51 39.72 30.33 -33.12
CA GLN A 51 38.90 31.07 -32.17
C GLN A 51 37.68 31.66 -32.91
N HIS A 52 36.48 31.57 -32.30
CA HIS A 52 35.53 32.67 -32.31
C HIS A 52 34.47 32.53 -31.19
N VAL A 53 34.61 33.49 -30.27
CA VAL A 53 33.57 34.24 -29.55
C VAL A 53 32.45 33.47 -28.85
N ALA A 54 32.64 33.33 -27.55
CA ALA A 54 31.62 33.05 -26.53
C ALA A 54 30.62 34.22 -26.44
N ARG A 55 29.33 33.93 -26.51
CA ARG A 55 28.30 34.74 -25.86
C ARG A 55 27.64 33.88 -24.80
N HIS A 56 27.97 34.22 -23.57
CA HIS A 56 27.34 33.70 -22.36
C HIS A 56 25.87 34.10 -22.30
N SER A 57 24.99 33.12 -22.22
CA SER A 57 23.70 33.29 -21.59
C SER A 57 23.69 32.40 -20.35
N HIS A 58 24.04 33.02 -19.22
CA HIS A 58 23.85 32.45 -17.90
C HIS A 58 22.35 32.28 -17.61
N LEU A 59 21.81 31.08 -17.75
CA LEU A 59 20.62 30.65 -17.02
C LEU A 59 21.10 30.08 -15.70
N THR A 60 21.20 30.95 -14.71
CA THR A 60 21.47 30.64 -13.33
C THR A 60 20.28 29.83 -12.78
N VAL A 61 20.54 28.58 -12.48
CA VAL A 61 19.70 27.74 -11.59
C VAL A 61 19.72 28.41 -10.21
N ARG A 62 18.71 29.23 -9.91
CA ARG A 62 18.42 29.75 -8.57
C ARG A 62 17.37 28.88 -7.91
N ASN A 63 17.76 27.74 -7.35
CA ASN A 63 16.85 26.96 -6.50
C ASN A 63 17.54 26.25 -5.30
N SER A 64 18.77 26.67 -4.93
CA SER A 64 19.46 26.04 -3.79
C SER A 64 19.66 26.92 -2.56
N GLU A 65 19.14 28.16 -2.53
CA GLU A 65 19.43 29.09 -1.40
C GLU A 65 18.22 29.44 -0.51
N ARG A 66 17.02 28.93 -0.77
CA ARG A 66 15.83 29.27 0.03
C ARG A 66 15.72 28.49 1.36
N TRP A 67 16.61 27.55 1.63
CA TRP A 67 16.50 26.65 2.79
C TRP A 67 17.54 26.87 3.89
N ARG A 68 18.37 27.91 3.82
CA ARG A 68 19.48 28.11 4.77
C ARG A 68 19.18 28.97 6.00
N SER A 69 17.94 29.43 6.21
CA SER A 69 17.62 30.22 7.41
C SER A 69 16.19 29.97 7.91
N ILE A 70 15.94 28.79 8.49
CA ILE A 70 14.83 28.65 9.43
C ILE A 70 15.43 28.88 10.82
N PRO A 71 15.05 29.96 11.54
CA PRO A 71 15.43 30.14 12.93
C PRO A 71 14.88 28.97 13.75
N LYS A 72 15.65 28.45 14.71
CA LYS A 72 15.12 27.58 15.75
C LYS A 72 14.07 28.37 16.51
N ALA A 73 12.78 28.11 16.26
CA ALA A 73 11.70 28.72 17.01
C ALA A 73 11.77 28.26 18.45
N SER A 74 11.75 29.21 19.37
CA SER A 74 11.53 28.97 20.80
C SER A 74 10.06 28.52 21.01
N PRO A 75 9.73 27.80 22.10
CA PRO A 75 8.41 27.20 22.30
C PRO A 75 7.24 28.18 22.53
N GLU A 76 7.45 29.48 22.48
CA GLU A 76 6.47 30.47 22.93
C GLU A 76 5.95 31.46 21.87
N ASP A 77 6.44 31.38 20.62
CA ASP A 77 5.99 32.30 19.57
C ASP A 77 4.80 31.70 18.79
N GLY A 78 3.61 32.26 19.02
CA GLY A 78 2.43 32.03 18.20
C GLY A 78 2.72 32.43 16.77
N ILE A 79 2.89 31.45 15.88
CA ILE A 79 3.12 31.65 14.45
C ILE A 79 1.82 32.19 13.85
N ALA A 80 1.83 33.44 13.40
CA ALA A 80 0.78 33.99 12.56
C ALA A 80 0.74 33.19 11.24
N VAL A 81 -0.30 32.38 11.05
CA VAL A 81 -0.55 31.62 9.82
C VAL A 81 -0.94 32.63 8.72
N ALA A 82 -0.18 32.67 7.63
CA ALA A 82 -0.58 33.42 6.45
C ALA A 82 -1.95 32.90 5.95
N GLU A 83 -2.85 33.80 5.57
CA GLU A 83 -4.17 33.42 5.05
C GLU A 83 -4.03 32.40 3.90
N GLY A 84 -4.63 31.21 4.06
CA GLY A 84 -4.67 30.14 3.04
C GLY A 84 -3.65 29.02 3.17
N VAL A 85 -2.72 29.06 4.15
CA VAL A 85 -1.70 28.01 4.35
C VAL A 85 -1.90 27.33 5.69
N MET A 86 -1.85 25.98 5.74
CA MET A 86 -2.17 25.21 6.95
C MET A 86 -1.04 24.26 7.38
N THR A 87 -1.07 23.88 8.65
CA THR A 87 -0.34 22.74 9.20
C THR A 87 -1.22 21.49 9.07
N VAL A 88 -0.71 20.42 8.49
CA VAL A 88 -1.42 19.13 8.35
C VAL A 88 -0.76 18.09 9.25
N LEU A 89 -1.58 17.37 10.05
CA LEU A 89 -1.14 16.21 10.82
C LEU A 89 -1.57 14.93 10.10
N VAL A 90 -0.60 14.09 9.74
CA VAL A 90 -0.84 12.73 9.21
C VAL A 90 -0.74 11.74 10.36
N ILE A 91 -1.78 10.94 10.58
CA ILE A 91 -1.79 9.86 11.57
C ILE A 91 -1.33 8.57 10.91
N GLY A 92 -0.31 7.93 11.49
CA GLY A 92 0.26 6.67 11.04
C GLY A 92 1.78 6.76 10.84
N GLY A 93 2.38 5.69 10.33
CA GLY A 93 3.84 5.62 10.15
C GLY A 93 4.27 4.55 9.15
N GLY A 94 3.38 4.16 8.23
CA GLY A 94 3.66 3.22 7.14
C GLY A 94 4.12 3.90 5.85
N GLY A 95 4.30 3.10 4.80
CA GLY A 95 4.68 3.59 3.47
C GLY A 95 3.63 4.51 2.86
N ARG A 96 2.36 4.22 3.11
CA ARG A 96 1.22 5.06 2.75
C ARG A 96 1.33 6.45 3.38
N GLU A 97 1.59 6.53 4.68
CA GLU A 97 1.73 7.80 5.38
C GLU A 97 2.96 8.57 4.92
N HIS A 98 4.06 7.89 4.61
CA HIS A 98 5.22 8.54 4.00
C HIS A 98 4.88 9.16 2.63
N ALA A 99 4.12 8.44 1.79
CA ALA A 99 3.69 8.96 0.49
C ALA A 99 2.73 10.16 0.64
N LEU A 100 1.82 10.13 1.63
CA LEU A 100 0.97 11.28 1.95
C LEU A 100 1.81 12.49 2.41
N CYS A 101 2.78 12.28 3.30
CA CYS A 101 3.70 13.35 3.75
C CYS A 101 4.46 13.95 2.57
N TYR A 102 5.00 13.12 1.68
CA TYR A 102 5.69 13.55 0.46
C TYR A 102 4.80 14.42 -0.44
N ALA A 103 3.54 14.02 -0.68
CA ALA A 103 2.62 14.80 -1.51
C ALA A 103 2.18 16.10 -0.81
N LEU A 104 1.90 16.06 0.50
CA LEU A 104 1.53 17.24 1.30
C LEU A 104 2.65 18.27 1.38
N THR A 105 3.91 17.84 1.51
CA THR A 105 5.06 18.76 1.51
C THR A 105 5.22 19.53 0.19
N ARG A 106 4.71 18.96 -0.91
CA ARG A 106 4.69 19.58 -2.23
C ARG A 106 3.44 20.43 -2.49
N SER A 107 2.47 20.39 -1.59
CA SER A 107 1.22 21.17 -1.69
C SER A 107 1.44 22.63 -1.31
N PRO A 108 1.16 23.59 -2.21
CA PRO A 108 1.32 25.03 -1.92
C PRO A 108 0.51 25.52 -0.72
N SER A 109 -0.65 24.91 -0.46
CA SER A 109 -1.51 25.23 0.70
C SER A 109 -1.02 24.60 2.02
N CYS A 110 0.05 23.78 2.01
CA CYS A 110 0.59 23.15 3.20
C CYS A 110 1.89 23.84 3.62
N GLN A 111 1.88 24.42 4.82
CA GLN A 111 3.07 25.07 5.38
C GLN A 111 3.97 24.08 6.11
N THR A 112 3.37 23.15 6.84
CA THR A 112 4.08 22.19 7.69
C THR A 112 3.32 20.87 7.68
N VAL A 113 4.05 19.79 7.45
CA VAL A 113 3.55 18.43 7.61
C VAL A 113 4.09 17.85 8.90
N LEU A 114 3.18 17.40 9.77
CA LEU A 114 3.47 16.62 10.97
C LEU A 114 3.02 15.18 10.73
N CYS A 115 3.74 14.20 11.27
CA CYS A 115 3.36 12.78 11.13
C CYS A 115 3.48 12.07 12.49
N ALA A 116 2.44 11.39 12.94
CA ALA A 116 2.41 10.73 14.25
C ALA A 116 1.97 9.26 14.13
N PRO A 117 2.80 8.33 14.60
CA PRO A 117 4.15 8.53 15.14
C PRO A 117 5.21 8.79 14.06
N GLY A 118 4.92 8.52 12.78
CA GLY A 118 5.88 8.53 11.69
C GLY A 118 6.84 7.33 11.73
N ASN A 119 7.92 7.40 10.94
CA ASN A 119 8.99 6.41 10.90
C ASN A 119 10.34 7.07 10.62
N ALA A 120 11.43 6.28 10.65
CA ALA A 120 12.78 6.79 10.45
C ALA A 120 12.97 7.45 9.06
N GLY A 121 12.37 6.89 8.01
CA GLY A 121 12.47 7.45 6.66
C GLY A 121 11.76 8.79 6.51
N ILE A 122 10.55 8.93 7.06
CA ILE A 122 9.80 10.21 7.07
C ILE A 122 10.63 11.31 7.75
N ALA A 123 11.26 10.97 8.88
CA ALA A 123 12.09 11.91 9.62
C ALA A 123 13.37 12.28 8.85
N GLN A 124 14.01 11.32 8.17
CA GLN A 124 15.26 11.53 7.42
C GLN A 124 15.03 12.26 6.08
N SER A 125 13.96 11.93 5.36
CA SER A 125 13.60 12.55 4.07
C SER A 125 13.18 14.02 4.23
N ARG A 126 12.84 14.44 5.45
CA ARG A 126 12.29 15.77 5.77
C ARG A 126 10.91 16.03 5.11
N ASP A 127 10.21 14.98 4.70
CA ASP A 127 8.85 15.10 4.16
C ASP A 127 7.86 15.49 5.27
N ALA A 128 8.16 15.20 6.53
CA ALA A 128 7.39 15.66 7.69
C ALA A 128 8.23 15.72 8.96
N VAL A 129 7.72 16.44 9.97
CA VAL A 129 8.22 16.37 11.33
C VAL A 129 7.50 15.23 12.05
N CYS A 130 8.25 14.20 12.46
CA CYS A 130 7.69 13.07 13.20
C CYS A 130 7.43 13.43 14.67
N ILE A 131 6.25 13.03 15.17
CA ILE A 131 5.79 13.23 16.55
C ILE A 131 5.64 11.84 17.19
N SER A 132 6.76 11.25 17.54
CA SER A 132 6.84 9.85 17.98
C SER A 132 6.26 9.58 19.36
N ASP A 133 6.12 10.62 20.18
CA ASP A 133 5.60 10.59 21.55
C ASP A 133 4.10 10.92 21.67
N LEU A 134 3.42 11.22 20.56
CA LEU A 134 1.97 11.44 20.55
C LEU A 134 1.23 10.11 20.62
N ASP A 135 0.45 9.92 21.66
CA ASP A 135 -0.47 8.78 21.78
C ASP A 135 -1.67 8.96 20.85
N ILE A 136 -1.58 8.34 19.67
CA ILE A 136 -2.64 8.36 18.66
C ILE A 136 -3.84 7.47 18.99
N SER A 137 -3.79 6.66 20.04
CA SER A 137 -4.92 5.88 20.54
C SER A 137 -5.83 6.70 21.48
N SER A 138 -5.34 7.85 21.94
CA SER A 138 -6.08 8.80 22.78
C SER A 138 -6.57 9.99 21.95
N SER A 139 -7.87 10.06 21.67
CA SER A 139 -8.47 11.22 20.98
C SER A 139 -8.19 12.54 21.70
N ASP A 140 -8.23 12.55 23.02
CA ASP A 140 -7.95 13.76 23.84
C ASP A 140 -6.50 14.24 23.69
N ALA A 141 -5.54 13.31 23.62
CA ALA A 141 -4.14 13.65 23.38
C ALA A 141 -3.95 14.28 21.99
N VAL A 142 -4.58 13.69 20.96
CA VAL A 142 -4.51 14.22 19.58
C VAL A 142 -5.19 15.58 19.48
N ILE A 143 -6.37 15.77 20.06
CA ILE A 143 -7.11 17.06 20.10
C ILE A 143 -6.26 18.14 20.77
N SER A 144 -5.71 17.84 21.95
CA SER A 144 -4.86 18.77 22.71
C SER A 144 -3.61 19.17 21.91
N PHE A 145 -2.97 18.19 21.27
CA PHE A 145 -1.83 18.42 20.39
C PHE A 145 -2.20 19.32 19.20
N CYS A 146 -3.30 19.02 18.49
CA CYS A 146 -3.76 19.82 17.35
C CYS A 146 -4.01 21.28 17.74
N ARG A 147 -4.68 21.52 18.87
CA ARG A 147 -4.93 22.87 19.38
C ARG A 147 -3.63 23.61 19.73
N LYS A 148 -2.72 22.95 20.44
CA LYS A 148 -1.43 23.53 20.84
C LYS A 148 -0.55 23.88 19.64
N ARG A 149 -0.59 23.07 18.56
CA ARG A 149 0.27 23.23 17.39
C ARG A 149 -0.40 23.97 16.23
N GLY A 150 -1.65 24.42 16.39
CA GLY A 150 -2.40 25.10 15.33
C GLY A 150 -2.61 24.22 14.09
N VAL A 151 -2.88 22.93 14.29
CA VAL A 151 -3.15 22.00 13.19
C VAL A 151 -4.45 22.40 12.49
N GLY A 152 -4.36 22.69 11.19
CA GLY A 152 -5.52 23.09 10.37
C GLY A 152 -6.32 21.91 9.81
N MET A 153 -5.70 20.73 9.69
CA MET A 153 -6.37 19.51 9.21
C MET A 153 -5.61 18.27 9.72
N VAL A 154 -6.36 17.20 9.99
CA VAL A 154 -5.82 15.87 10.28
C VAL A 154 -6.17 14.92 9.13
N ALA A 155 -5.19 14.16 8.62
CA ALA A 155 -5.39 13.08 7.65
C ALA A 155 -5.07 11.75 8.33
N VAL A 156 -6.05 10.85 8.43
CA VAL A 156 -5.88 9.56 9.09
C VAL A 156 -5.51 8.50 8.06
N GLY A 157 -4.32 7.92 8.22
CA GLY A 157 -3.79 6.92 7.29
C GLY A 157 -4.36 5.52 7.51
N PRO A 158 -4.19 4.89 8.70
CA PRO A 158 -4.61 3.51 8.94
C PRO A 158 -6.08 3.39 9.37
N GLU A 159 -6.66 2.21 9.14
CA GLU A 159 -8.06 1.90 9.46
C GLU A 159 -8.33 1.80 10.97
N GLY A 160 -7.36 1.33 11.75
CA GLY A 160 -7.55 1.11 13.19
C GLY A 160 -8.07 2.33 13.94
N PRO A 161 -7.41 3.50 13.89
CA PRO A 161 -7.91 4.75 14.50
C PRO A 161 -9.27 5.20 13.98
N LEU A 162 -9.61 4.92 12.70
CA LEU A 162 -10.90 5.27 12.11
C LEU A 162 -12.03 4.44 12.72
N VAL A 163 -11.84 3.13 12.78
CA VAL A 163 -12.80 2.20 13.42
C VAL A 163 -12.94 2.50 14.91
N ALA A 164 -11.87 2.94 15.58
CA ALA A 164 -11.88 3.34 16.98
C ALA A 164 -12.59 4.70 17.23
N GLY A 165 -12.91 5.48 16.18
CA GLY A 165 -13.68 6.73 16.30
C GLY A 165 -12.84 8.00 16.44
N LEU A 166 -11.54 7.96 16.17
CA LEU A 166 -10.68 9.14 16.22
C LEU A 166 -11.24 10.30 15.37
N ALA A 167 -11.73 10.01 14.15
CA ALA A 167 -12.31 11.03 13.27
C ALA A 167 -13.58 11.66 13.88
N ASN A 168 -14.42 10.88 14.57
CA ASN A 168 -15.61 11.39 15.25
C ASN A 168 -15.25 12.45 16.28
N ASP A 169 -14.27 12.14 17.14
CA ASP A 169 -13.85 13.00 18.23
C ASP A 169 -13.18 14.29 17.74
N LEU A 170 -12.33 14.17 16.71
CA LEU A 170 -11.66 15.32 16.10
C LEU A 170 -12.66 16.29 15.44
N VAL A 171 -13.59 15.76 14.64
CA VAL A 171 -14.67 16.56 14.01
C VAL A 171 -15.54 17.23 15.07
N LYS A 172 -15.94 16.49 16.11
CA LYS A 172 -16.69 17.04 17.25
C LYS A 172 -15.91 18.14 17.97
N ALA A 173 -14.59 18.06 18.03
CA ALA A 173 -13.72 19.10 18.60
C ALA A 173 -13.49 20.30 17.67
N GLY A 174 -14.09 20.31 16.47
CA GLY A 174 -13.99 21.37 15.46
C GLY A 174 -12.71 21.31 14.62
N ILE A 175 -12.02 20.16 14.58
CA ILE A 175 -10.79 19.96 13.81
C ILE A 175 -11.15 19.29 12.47
N PRO A 176 -10.91 19.94 11.31
CA PRO A 176 -11.11 19.32 10.00
C PRO A 176 -10.34 18.01 9.92
N THR A 177 -11.04 16.90 9.61
CA THR A 177 -10.44 15.56 9.63
C THR A 177 -10.81 14.82 8.36
N PHE A 178 -9.79 14.42 7.61
CA PHE A 178 -9.91 13.57 6.44
C PHE A 178 -9.80 12.11 6.88
N GLY A 179 -10.94 11.44 6.92
CA GLY A 179 -11.15 10.07 7.36
C GLY A 179 -12.58 9.87 7.80
N PRO A 180 -13.21 8.70 7.53
CA PRO A 180 -14.59 8.44 7.88
C PRO A 180 -14.80 8.32 9.39
N SER A 181 -16.04 8.55 9.82
CA SER A 181 -16.48 8.23 11.18
C SER A 181 -16.41 6.71 11.43
N SER A 182 -16.45 6.28 12.69
CA SER A 182 -16.44 4.85 13.05
C SER A 182 -17.62 4.09 12.43
N GLU A 183 -18.78 4.73 12.32
CA GLU A 183 -19.99 4.18 11.68
C GLU A 183 -19.76 3.98 10.18
N ALA A 184 -19.13 4.94 9.52
CA ALA A 184 -18.80 4.83 8.08
C ALA A 184 -17.61 3.88 7.84
N ALA A 185 -16.66 3.80 8.78
CA ALA A 185 -15.55 2.86 8.74
C ALA A 185 -15.98 1.39 8.88
N ALA A 186 -17.22 1.12 9.28
CA ALA A 186 -17.81 -0.21 9.27
C ALA A 186 -17.83 -0.86 7.86
N LEU A 187 -17.72 -0.08 6.78
CA LEU A 187 -17.55 -0.61 5.42
C LEU A 187 -16.31 -1.53 5.27
N GLU A 188 -15.20 -1.21 5.95
CA GLU A 188 -14.02 -2.07 6.04
C GLU A 188 -14.06 -2.96 7.28
N GLY A 189 -14.61 -2.43 8.38
CA GLY A 189 -14.67 -3.10 9.68
C GLY A 189 -15.59 -4.32 9.74
N SER A 190 -16.60 -4.41 8.86
CA SER A 190 -17.52 -5.55 8.78
C SER A 190 -17.90 -5.89 7.34
N LYS A 191 -17.48 -7.08 6.91
CA LYS A 191 -17.82 -7.60 5.56
C LYS A 191 -19.30 -7.88 5.42
N ASP A 192 -19.95 -8.33 6.50
CA ASP A 192 -21.41 -8.53 6.54
C ASP A 192 -22.17 -7.20 6.34
N PHE A 193 -21.73 -6.13 7.03
CA PHE A 193 -22.32 -4.80 6.82
C PHE A 193 -22.16 -4.34 5.37
N MET A 194 -20.97 -4.45 4.81
CA MET A 194 -20.67 -4.09 3.42
C MET A 194 -21.56 -4.88 2.45
N LYS A 195 -21.69 -6.20 2.63
CA LYS A 195 -22.52 -7.04 1.77
C LYS A 195 -24.00 -6.69 1.85
N ARG A 196 -24.54 -6.45 3.04
CA ARG A 196 -25.92 -5.99 3.20
C ARG A 196 -26.18 -4.63 2.56
N LEU A 197 -25.18 -3.73 2.60
CA LEU A 197 -25.27 -2.46 1.86
C LEU A 197 -25.33 -2.71 0.35
N CYS A 198 -24.50 -3.63 -0.16
CA CYS A 198 -24.49 -4.00 -1.57
C CYS A 198 -25.86 -4.53 -2.02
N ASP A 199 -26.46 -5.43 -1.25
CA ASP A 199 -27.80 -5.96 -1.55
C ASP A 199 -28.85 -4.86 -1.56
N LYS A 200 -28.84 -3.99 -0.54
CA LYS A 200 -29.85 -2.95 -0.37
C LYS A 200 -29.83 -1.90 -1.49
N TYR A 201 -28.63 -1.59 -2.00
CA TYR A 201 -28.41 -0.54 -2.99
C TYR A 201 -28.04 -1.08 -4.38
N ASN A 202 -28.20 -2.39 -4.62
CA ASN A 202 -27.92 -3.09 -5.87
C ASN A 202 -26.50 -2.87 -6.38
N ILE A 203 -25.50 -2.87 -5.48
CA ILE A 203 -24.09 -2.75 -5.84
C ILE A 203 -23.59 -4.13 -6.26
N PRO A 204 -22.99 -4.28 -7.47
CA PRO A 204 -22.51 -5.56 -7.96
C PRO A 204 -21.41 -6.13 -7.07
N THR A 205 -21.62 -7.33 -6.52
CA THR A 205 -20.65 -8.05 -5.69
C THR A 205 -20.86 -9.55 -5.84
N ALA A 206 -19.93 -10.36 -5.31
CA ALA A 206 -20.07 -11.81 -5.27
C ALA A 206 -21.32 -12.23 -4.50
N GLN A 207 -22.00 -13.28 -4.97
CA GLN A 207 -23.06 -13.93 -4.18
C GLN A 207 -22.47 -14.42 -2.85
N TYR A 208 -23.20 -14.26 -1.77
CA TYR A 208 -22.64 -14.55 -0.45
C TYR A 208 -23.69 -15.05 0.54
N ARG A 209 -23.20 -15.63 1.62
CA ARG A 209 -24.00 -15.93 2.81
C ARG A 209 -23.16 -15.78 4.07
N THR A 210 -23.78 -15.28 5.15
CA THR A 210 -23.11 -15.03 6.43
C THR A 210 -23.51 -16.10 7.45
N PHE A 211 -22.53 -16.57 8.23
CA PHE A 211 -22.72 -17.62 9.24
C PHE A 211 -22.04 -17.25 10.56
N THR A 212 -22.74 -17.64 11.66
CA THR A 212 -22.21 -17.63 13.03
C THR A 212 -22.15 -19.04 13.64
N ASP A 213 -22.52 -20.05 12.85
CA ASP A 213 -22.51 -21.47 13.23
C ASP A 213 -21.60 -22.22 12.25
N PRO A 214 -20.47 -22.81 12.72
CA PRO A 214 -19.52 -23.48 11.85
C PRO A 214 -20.11 -24.72 11.14
N ALA A 215 -21.07 -25.44 11.78
CA ALA A 215 -21.69 -26.61 11.15
C ALA A 215 -22.56 -26.20 9.93
N LYS A 216 -23.35 -25.12 10.08
CA LYS A 216 -24.17 -24.57 8.98
C LYS A 216 -23.30 -23.98 7.88
N ALA A 217 -22.17 -23.35 8.24
CA ALA A 217 -21.21 -22.84 7.27
C ALA A 217 -20.64 -23.98 6.41
N LYS A 218 -20.22 -25.09 7.03
CA LYS A 218 -19.72 -26.27 6.33
C LYS A 218 -20.80 -26.98 5.48
N GLU A 219 -22.05 -27.03 5.96
CA GLU A 219 -23.18 -27.55 5.20
C GLU A 219 -23.40 -26.74 3.91
N TYR A 220 -23.44 -25.41 4.03
CA TYR A 220 -23.56 -24.51 2.87
C TYR A 220 -22.41 -24.69 1.87
N ILE A 221 -21.16 -24.83 2.35
CA ILE A 221 -20.00 -25.07 1.48
C ILE A 221 -20.14 -26.39 0.72
N LYS A 222 -20.66 -27.45 1.36
CA LYS A 222 -20.93 -28.73 0.68
C LYS A 222 -21.94 -28.59 -0.45
N ASP A 223 -22.97 -27.78 -0.24
CA ASP A 223 -24.04 -27.57 -1.22
C ASP A 223 -23.55 -26.72 -2.41
N GLN A 224 -22.68 -25.73 -2.15
CA GLN A 224 -22.15 -24.84 -3.19
C GLN A 224 -20.98 -25.45 -3.97
N GLY A 225 -20.17 -26.29 -3.31
CA GLY A 225 -18.95 -26.84 -3.87
C GLY A 225 -17.74 -25.88 -3.79
N ALA A 226 -16.65 -26.27 -4.44
CA ALA A 226 -15.44 -25.46 -4.60
C ALA A 226 -15.20 -25.19 -6.10
N PRO A 227 -14.51 -24.08 -6.49
CA PRO A 227 -13.87 -23.10 -5.62
C PRO A 227 -14.86 -22.16 -4.91
N ILE A 228 -14.48 -21.72 -3.69
CA ILE A 228 -15.31 -20.86 -2.84
C ILE A 228 -14.41 -19.95 -1.99
N VAL A 229 -14.92 -18.80 -1.52
CA VAL A 229 -14.13 -17.86 -0.72
C VAL A 229 -14.72 -17.76 0.68
N VAL A 230 -13.89 -17.94 1.71
CA VAL A 230 -14.26 -17.83 3.13
C VAL A 230 -13.55 -16.62 3.72
N LYS A 231 -14.32 -15.70 4.30
CA LYS A 231 -13.81 -14.44 4.87
C LYS A 231 -14.25 -14.29 6.33
N ALA A 232 -13.32 -14.00 7.24
CA ALA A 232 -13.66 -13.58 8.61
C ALA A 232 -14.31 -12.19 8.56
N ASP A 233 -15.38 -11.98 9.36
CA ASP A 233 -16.09 -10.68 9.43
C ASP A 233 -15.42 -9.77 10.45
N GLY A 234 -14.49 -8.94 9.98
CA GLY A 234 -13.76 -7.99 10.81
C GLY A 234 -12.39 -7.67 10.24
N LEU A 235 -11.66 -6.79 10.94
CA LEU A 235 -10.28 -6.45 10.59
C LEU A 235 -9.35 -7.64 10.88
N ALA A 236 -8.72 -8.18 9.87
CA ALA A 236 -7.81 -9.32 9.96
C ALA A 236 -6.46 -9.08 9.24
N ALA A 237 -6.11 -7.82 8.99
CA ALA A 237 -4.84 -7.42 8.34
C ALA A 237 -4.54 -8.19 7.04
N GLY A 238 -5.56 -8.42 6.21
CA GLY A 238 -5.44 -9.16 4.94
C GLY A 238 -5.29 -10.68 5.08
N LYS A 239 -5.29 -11.23 6.31
CA LYS A 239 -5.12 -12.67 6.57
C LYS A 239 -6.43 -13.43 6.76
N GLY A 240 -7.55 -12.73 6.94
CA GLY A 240 -8.87 -13.32 7.18
C GLY A 240 -9.62 -13.72 5.91
N VAL A 241 -8.92 -13.96 4.79
CA VAL A 241 -9.53 -14.37 3.51
C VAL A 241 -8.82 -15.61 3.00
N VAL A 242 -9.60 -16.67 2.77
CA VAL A 242 -9.13 -17.94 2.19
C VAL A 242 -9.90 -18.18 0.89
N VAL A 243 -9.18 -18.25 -0.23
CA VAL A 243 -9.70 -18.71 -1.51
C VAL A 243 -9.47 -20.21 -1.56
N ALA A 244 -10.52 -20.98 -1.26
CA ALA A 244 -10.45 -22.42 -1.19
C ALA A 244 -10.76 -23.05 -2.56
N MET A 245 -9.77 -23.73 -3.13
CA MET A 245 -9.92 -24.45 -4.41
C MET A 245 -10.49 -25.84 -4.22
N ALA A 246 -10.51 -26.36 -2.98
CA ALA A 246 -11.06 -27.66 -2.59
C ALA A 246 -11.94 -27.51 -1.33
N LEU A 247 -12.85 -28.47 -1.13
CA LEU A 247 -13.77 -28.47 0.02
C LEU A 247 -13.01 -28.56 1.35
N ASP A 248 -11.95 -29.36 1.42
CA ASP A 248 -11.17 -29.55 2.64
C ASP A 248 -10.49 -28.23 3.07
N GLU A 249 -9.94 -27.47 2.11
CA GLU A 249 -9.38 -26.14 2.38
C GLU A 249 -10.43 -25.16 2.94
N ALA A 250 -11.66 -25.23 2.42
CA ALA A 250 -12.76 -24.40 2.91
C ALA A 250 -13.19 -24.80 4.33
N PHE A 251 -13.20 -26.10 4.64
CA PHE A 251 -13.54 -26.59 5.99
C PHE A 251 -12.45 -26.22 7.01
N GLU A 252 -11.18 -26.37 6.65
CA GLU A 252 -10.05 -25.91 7.48
C GLU A 252 -10.12 -24.39 7.75
N ALA A 253 -10.51 -23.60 6.74
CA ALA A 253 -10.71 -22.16 6.91
C ALA A 253 -11.83 -21.85 7.94
N ILE A 254 -12.96 -22.57 7.88
CA ILE A 254 -14.05 -22.43 8.87
C ILE A 254 -13.56 -22.81 10.25
N ASP A 255 -12.84 -23.94 10.40
CA ASP A 255 -12.33 -24.37 11.71
C ASP A 255 -11.34 -23.34 12.28
N SER A 256 -10.36 -22.92 11.49
CA SER A 256 -9.38 -21.92 11.91
C SER A 256 -10.02 -20.59 12.33
N MET A 257 -11.01 -20.10 11.58
CA MET A 257 -11.65 -18.80 11.86
C MET A 257 -12.62 -18.88 13.04
N MET A 258 -13.51 -19.89 13.07
CA MET A 258 -14.67 -19.90 13.96
C MET A 258 -14.49 -20.82 15.18
N VAL A 259 -13.63 -21.85 15.09
CA VAL A 259 -13.45 -22.84 16.18
C VAL A 259 -12.16 -22.55 16.94
N ASP A 260 -11.04 -22.35 16.24
CA ASP A 260 -9.74 -22.08 16.85
C ASP A 260 -9.56 -20.60 17.25
N GLU A 261 -10.55 -19.76 16.94
CA GLU A 261 -10.57 -18.31 17.23
C GLU A 261 -9.28 -17.57 16.80
N SER A 262 -8.64 -18.02 15.70
CA SER A 262 -7.35 -17.48 15.21
C SER A 262 -7.40 -15.98 14.93
N PHE A 263 -8.61 -15.41 14.79
CA PHE A 263 -8.86 -13.99 14.53
C PHE A 263 -9.64 -13.31 15.67
N GLY A 264 -9.73 -13.93 16.84
CA GLY A 264 -10.50 -13.43 17.98
C GLY A 264 -11.95 -13.13 17.60
N SER A 265 -12.49 -11.98 18.04
CA SER A 265 -13.89 -11.59 17.76
C SER A 265 -14.20 -11.44 16.26
N ALA A 266 -13.20 -11.15 15.41
CA ALA A 266 -13.38 -11.06 13.97
C ALA A 266 -13.73 -12.41 13.32
N GLY A 267 -13.32 -13.53 13.94
CA GLY A 267 -13.61 -14.89 13.48
C GLY A 267 -14.97 -15.43 13.95
N SER A 268 -15.67 -14.76 14.88
CA SER A 268 -16.97 -15.22 15.38
C SER A 268 -18.08 -15.28 14.33
N ARG A 269 -17.86 -14.64 13.19
CA ARG A 269 -18.73 -14.62 12.03
C ARG A 269 -17.89 -14.76 10.76
N VAL A 270 -18.40 -15.51 9.78
CA VAL A 270 -17.77 -15.64 8.46
C VAL A 270 -18.75 -15.28 7.36
N VAL A 271 -18.22 -14.68 6.30
CA VAL A 271 -18.90 -14.45 5.04
C VAL A 271 -18.34 -15.42 4.01
N ILE A 272 -19.20 -16.25 3.44
CA ILE A 272 -18.84 -17.21 2.40
C ILE A 272 -19.34 -16.67 1.08
N GLU A 273 -18.44 -16.56 0.09
CA GLU A 273 -18.70 -15.94 -1.21
C GLU A 273 -18.41 -16.89 -2.36
N GLU A 274 -19.15 -16.72 -3.49
CA GLU A 274 -18.77 -17.35 -4.74
C GLU A 274 -17.36 -16.93 -5.15
N TYR A 275 -16.64 -17.84 -5.80
CA TYR A 275 -15.36 -17.52 -6.41
C TYR A 275 -15.56 -16.71 -7.69
N LEU A 276 -14.98 -15.52 -7.77
CA LEU A 276 -15.00 -14.68 -8.96
C LEU A 276 -13.74 -14.93 -9.79
N GLU A 277 -13.92 -15.22 -11.08
CA GLU A 277 -12.82 -15.38 -12.03
C GLU A 277 -12.64 -14.09 -12.83
N GLY A 278 -11.46 -13.49 -12.75
CA GLY A 278 -11.17 -12.24 -13.44
C GLY A 278 -9.81 -11.67 -13.10
N GLU A 279 -9.69 -10.37 -13.29
CA GLU A 279 -8.49 -9.60 -12.96
C GLU A 279 -8.83 -8.57 -11.88
N GLU A 280 -8.04 -8.54 -10.81
CA GLU A 280 -8.24 -7.59 -9.72
C GLU A 280 -7.77 -6.19 -10.12
N ALA A 281 -8.51 -5.16 -9.69
CA ALA A 281 -8.15 -3.77 -9.84
C ALA A 281 -8.51 -2.98 -8.56
N SER A 282 -7.72 -1.95 -8.28
CA SER A 282 -7.94 -1.03 -7.17
C SER A 282 -8.48 0.29 -7.71
N PHE A 283 -9.68 0.66 -7.29
CA PHE A 283 -10.33 1.91 -7.68
C PHE A 283 -10.56 2.79 -6.45
N PHE A 284 -10.28 4.08 -6.59
CA PHE A 284 -10.31 5.02 -5.47
C PHE A 284 -11.20 6.20 -5.80
N ALA A 285 -11.95 6.67 -4.81
CA ALA A 285 -12.67 7.93 -4.88
C ALA A 285 -12.48 8.72 -3.58
N LEU A 286 -12.23 10.01 -3.69
CA LEU A 286 -12.40 10.93 -2.56
C LEU A 286 -13.89 11.20 -2.38
N VAL A 287 -14.35 11.18 -1.14
CA VAL A 287 -15.77 11.37 -0.80
C VAL A 287 -15.88 12.43 0.29
N ASP A 288 -16.88 13.33 0.16
CA ASP A 288 -17.17 14.42 1.08
C ASP A 288 -18.52 14.32 1.81
N GLY A 289 -19.10 13.12 1.77
CA GLY A 289 -20.43 12.84 2.33
C GLY A 289 -21.57 12.89 1.32
N GLU A 290 -21.40 13.54 0.18
CA GLU A 290 -22.40 13.67 -0.89
C GLU A 290 -21.80 13.44 -2.29
N ASN A 291 -20.62 14.02 -2.53
CA ASN A 291 -19.91 13.92 -3.80
C ASN A 291 -18.80 12.87 -3.72
N ALA A 292 -18.52 12.23 -4.86
CA ALA A 292 -17.40 11.34 -5.05
C ALA A 292 -16.55 11.82 -6.23
N LEU A 293 -15.27 12.07 -5.99
CA LEU A 293 -14.29 12.48 -6.98
C LEU A 293 -13.34 11.30 -7.27
N PRO A 294 -13.39 10.68 -8.47
CA PRO A 294 -12.54 9.54 -8.77
C PRO A 294 -11.06 9.96 -8.81
N LEU A 295 -10.21 9.11 -8.25
CA LEU A 295 -8.77 9.14 -8.42
C LEU A 295 -8.37 8.23 -9.60
N GLU A 296 -7.06 8.23 -9.91
CA GLU A 296 -6.52 7.24 -10.82
C GLU A 296 -6.58 5.83 -10.22
N SER A 297 -6.72 4.83 -11.10
CA SER A 297 -6.73 3.43 -10.71
C SER A 297 -5.32 2.91 -10.42
N ALA A 298 -5.25 1.80 -9.70
CA ALA A 298 -4.01 1.06 -9.50
C ALA A 298 -4.27 -0.44 -9.58
N GLN A 299 -3.19 -1.21 -9.68
CA GLN A 299 -3.26 -2.66 -9.62
C GLN A 299 -2.13 -3.16 -8.73
N ASP A 300 -2.47 -3.96 -7.72
CA ASP A 300 -1.54 -4.49 -6.75
C ASP A 300 -1.16 -5.96 -7.02
N HIS A 301 -0.12 -6.41 -6.34
CA HIS A 301 0.36 -7.78 -6.34
C HIS A 301 0.27 -8.34 -4.92
N LYS A 302 -0.85 -9.01 -4.60
CA LYS A 302 -1.17 -9.46 -3.23
C LYS A 302 -0.37 -10.68 -2.77
N ARG A 303 0.02 -11.58 -3.69
CA ARG A 303 0.77 -12.79 -3.34
C ARG A 303 2.23 -12.49 -3.04
N VAL A 304 2.81 -13.23 -2.08
CA VAL A 304 4.17 -12.99 -1.58
C VAL A 304 5.26 -13.32 -2.59
N GLY A 305 5.07 -14.31 -3.45
CA GLY A 305 6.06 -14.82 -4.38
C GLY A 305 5.76 -14.47 -5.84
N ASP A 306 6.81 -14.56 -6.67
CA ASP A 306 6.73 -14.40 -8.11
C ASP A 306 5.70 -15.36 -8.72
N GLY A 307 5.07 -14.96 -9.83
CA GLY A 307 4.03 -15.73 -10.49
C GLY A 307 2.74 -15.85 -9.67
N ASP A 308 2.50 -14.90 -8.75
CA ASP A 308 1.36 -14.89 -7.82
C ASP A 308 1.25 -16.18 -6.99
N THR A 309 2.37 -16.61 -6.41
CA THR A 309 2.48 -17.80 -5.57
C THR A 309 2.54 -17.48 -4.08
N GLY A 310 2.26 -18.48 -3.24
CA GLY A 310 2.33 -18.35 -1.77
C GLY A 310 1.12 -17.62 -1.16
N PRO A 311 1.18 -17.26 0.12
CA PRO A 311 0.07 -16.61 0.84
C PRO A 311 -0.18 -15.17 0.37
N ASN A 312 -1.39 -14.67 0.66
CA ASN A 312 -1.74 -13.25 0.51
C ASN A 312 -0.96 -12.40 1.51
N THR A 313 -0.68 -11.18 1.10
CA THR A 313 0.00 -10.13 1.88
C THR A 313 -0.81 -8.84 1.86
N GLY A 314 -0.28 -7.78 2.44
CA GLY A 314 -0.81 -6.42 2.29
C GLY A 314 -0.46 -5.75 0.94
N GLY A 315 0.17 -6.47 0.01
CA GLY A 315 0.67 -5.98 -1.28
C GLY A 315 2.20 -5.98 -1.35
N MET A 316 2.75 -6.64 -2.39
CA MET A 316 4.19 -6.73 -2.67
C MET A 316 4.66 -5.74 -3.73
N GLY A 317 3.74 -4.96 -4.27
CA GLY A 317 3.97 -3.93 -5.25
C GLY A 317 2.67 -3.51 -5.92
N ALA A 318 2.70 -2.36 -6.58
CA ALA A 318 1.57 -1.83 -7.33
C ALA A 318 2.04 -0.93 -8.47
N TYR A 319 1.16 -0.64 -9.40
CA TYR A 319 1.37 0.36 -10.44
C TYR A 319 0.08 1.13 -10.73
N SER A 320 0.23 2.33 -11.26
CA SER A 320 -0.86 3.23 -11.65
C SER A 320 -0.49 3.99 -12.94
N PRO A 321 -1.43 4.11 -13.90
CA PRO A 321 -2.80 3.60 -13.87
C PRO A 321 -2.86 2.08 -14.08
N ALA A 322 -4.00 1.46 -13.76
CA ALA A 322 -4.28 0.06 -14.09
C ALA A 322 -4.84 -0.03 -15.52
N PRO A 323 -4.16 -0.67 -16.49
CA PRO A 323 -4.62 -0.69 -17.88
C PRO A 323 -5.98 -1.36 -18.08
N ILE A 324 -6.35 -2.29 -17.19
CA ILE A 324 -7.66 -2.95 -17.21
C ILE A 324 -8.82 -1.98 -16.94
N VAL A 325 -8.58 -0.84 -16.28
CA VAL A 325 -9.60 0.15 -15.95
C VAL A 325 -9.59 1.26 -17.01
N THR A 326 -10.34 1.02 -18.10
CA THR A 326 -10.54 2.02 -19.16
C THR A 326 -11.45 3.16 -18.67
N GLU A 327 -11.54 4.27 -19.41
CA GLU A 327 -12.41 5.39 -19.06
C GLU A 327 -13.90 4.99 -19.07
N GLU A 328 -14.30 4.06 -19.97
CA GLU A 328 -15.63 3.50 -19.99
C GLU A 328 -15.91 2.69 -18.73
N LEU A 329 -14.95 1.84 -18.34
CA LEU A 329 -15.08 1.03 -17.12
C LEU A 329 -15.07 1.88 -15.86
N LYS A 330 -14.27 2.94 -15.82
CA LYS A 330 -14.26 3.96 -14.76
C LYS A 330 -15.65 4.59 -14.58
N SER A 331 -16.32 4.92 -15.68
CA SER A 331 -17.68 5.45 -15.65
C SER A 331 -18.67 4.43 -15.08
N VAL A 332 -18.60 3.15 -15.51
CA VAL A 332 -19.42 2.06 -14.97
C VAL A 332 -19.18 1.86 -13.47
N ILE A 333 -17.93 1.86 -13.02
CA ILE A 333 -17.58 1.72 -11.58
C ILE A 333 -18.19 2.87 -10.77
N MET A 334 -18.05 4.10 -11.27
CA MET A 334 -18.65 5.27 -10.60
C MET A 334 -20.17 5.18 -10.51
N GLU A 335 -20.83 4.77 -11.57
CA GLU A 335 -22.29 4.69 -11.64
C GLU A 335 -22.87 3.52 -10.82
N THR A 336 -22.25 2.33 -10.90
CA THR A 336 -22.82 1.10 -10.34
C THR A 336 -22.30 0.73 -8.96
N ILE A 337 -21.12 1.25 -8.56
CA ILE A 337 -20.47 0.88 -7.30
C ILE A 337 -20.27 2.10 -6.39
N ILE A 338 -19.52 3.12 -6.83
CA ILE A 338 -19.12 4.22 -5.94
C ILE A 338 -20.31 5.11 -5.57
N THR A 339 -21.04 5.62 -6.55
CA THR A 339 -22.17 6.53 -6.32
C THR A 339 -23.30 5.87 -5.50
N PRO A 340 -23.73 4.62 -5.77
CA PRO A 340 -24.70 3.93 -4.92
C PRO A 340 -24.19 3.72 -3.49
N THR A 341 -22.92 3.44 -3.28
CA THR A 341 -22.33 3.31 -1.95
C THR A 341 -22.39 4.61 -1.18
N VAL A 342 -21.96 5.72 -1.77
CA VAL A 342 -21.95 7.05 -1.10
C VAL A 342 -23.39 7.46 -0.74
N LYS A 343 -24.34 7.30 -1.68
CA LYS A 343 -25.76 7.58 -1.44
C LYS A 343 -26.35 6.64 -0.38
N GLY A 344 -25.99 5.36 -0.45
CA GLY A 344 -26.41 4.35 0.52
C GLY A 344 -25.96 4.67 1.93
N MET A 345 -24.67 4.98 2.11
CA MET A 345 -24.12 5.38 3.40
C MET A 345 -24.78 6.63 3.96
N ALA A 346 -25.04 7.63 3.13
CA ALA A 346 -25.77 8.83 3.54
C ALA A 346 -27.22 8.51 3.97
N ALA A 347 -27.91 7.62 3.24
CA ALA A 347 -29.28 7.17 3.56
C ALA A 347 -29.34 6.33 4.85
N GLU A 348 -28.27 5.58 5.18
CA GLU A 348 -28.12 4.87 6.46
C GLU A 348 -27.74 5.81 7.64
N GLY A 349 -27.59 7.10 7.38
CA GLY A 349 -27.25 8.10 8.42
C GLY A 349 -25.76 8.18 8.75
N CYS A 350 -24.90 7.48 8.00
CA CYS A 350 -23.45 7.49 8.21
C CYS A 350 -22.73 8.01 6.95
N LYS A 351 -22.80 9.33 6.72
CA LYS A 351 -22.10 9.99 5.60
C LYS A 351 -20.60 9.66 5.64
N PHE A 352 -20.08 9.27 4.49
CA PHE A 352 -18.68 8.90 4.34
C PHE A 352 -17.85 10.11 3.91
N VAL A 353 -16.83 10.46 4.68
CA VAL A 353 -15.82 11.47 4.31
C VAL A 353 -14.46 10.81 4.35
N GLY A 354 -13.69 10.84 3.26
CA GLY A 354 -12.39 10.18 3.19
C GLY A 354 -12.14 9.53 1.83
N VAL A 355 -11.26 8.52 1.82
CA VAL A 355 -11.00 7.69 0.64
C VAL A 355 -11.87 6.44 0.70
N LEU A 356 -12.71 6.27 -0.30
CA LEU A 356 -13.39 5.02 -0.56
C LEU A 356 -12.55 4.24 -1.58
N TYR A 357 -11.83 3.23 -1.11
CA TYR A 357 -11.06 2.32 -1.94
C TYR A 357 -11.90 1.05 -2.19
N ALA A 358 -12.32 0.85 -3.42
CA ALA A 358 -13.00 -0.34 -3.88
C ALA A 358 -12.00 -1.33 -4.49
N GLY A 359 -11.82 -2.48 -3.85
CA GLY A 359 -11.18 -3.64 -4.44
C GLY A 359 -12.16 -4.33 -5.39
N LEU A 360 -11.83 -4.42 -6.66
CA LEU A 360 -12.72 -4.88 -7.72
C LEU A 360 -12.19 -6.14 -8.37
N MET A 361 -13.10 -7.03 -8.77
CA MET A 361 -12.86 -8.07 -9.76
C MET A 361 -13.48 -7.62 -11.09
N ILE A 362 -12.67 -7.47 -12.11
CA ILE A 362 -13.17 -7.32 -13.48
C ILE A 362 -13.37 -8.73 -14.02
N GLU A 363 -14.64 -9.15 -14.07
CA GLU A 363 -14.98 -10.52 -14.43
C GLU A 363 -14.52 -10.84 -15.85
N LYS A 364 -13.79 -11.93 -16.00
CA LYS A 364 -13.30 -12.42 -17.29
C LYS A 364 -14.40 -12.66 -18.31
N LYS A 365 -15.58 -13.10 -17.87
CA LYS A 365 -16.68 -13.49 -18.74
C LYS A 365 -17.50 -12.29 -19.23
N SER A 366 -17.77 -11.35 -18.36
CA SER A 366 -18.65 -10.20 -18.66
C SER A 366 -17.87 -8.92 -18.96
N GLY A 367 -16.61 -8.80 -18.52
CA GLY A 367 -15.85 -7.55 -18.51
C GLY A 367 -16.35 -6.51 -17.50
N LEU A 368 -17.35 -6.86 -16.68
CA LEU A 368 -17.98 -5.94 -15.75
C LEU A 368 -17.32 -6.01 -14.35
N PRO A 369 -17.32 -4.90 -13.60
CA PRO A 369 -16.72 -4.87 -12.27
C PRO A 369 -17.67 -5.46 -11.22
N LYS A 370 -17.14 -6.29 -10.34
CA LYS A 370 -17.79 -6.70 -9.08
C LYS A 370 -16.93 -6.26 -7.89
N LEU A 371 -17.59 -5.74 -6.88
CA LEU A 371 -16.93 -5.35 -5.64
C LEU A 371 -16.49 -6.59 -4.85
N ILE A 372 -15.20 -6.65 -4.50
CA ILE A 372 -14.62 -7.67 -3.61
C ILE A 372 -14.70 -7.21 -2.16
N GLU A 373 -14.26 -5.97 -1.90
CA GLU A 373 -14.19 -5.35 -0.58
C GLU A 373 -14.04 -3.82 -0.68
N TYR A 374 -14.37 -3.12 0.39
CA TYR A 374 -13.97 -1.74 0.60
C TYR A 374 -12.82 -1.64 1.59
N ASN A 375 -11.94 -0.67 1.34
CA ASN A 375 -11.07 -0.08 2.35
C ASN A 375 -11.46 1.38 2.52
N VAL A 376 -11.46 1.87 3.76
CA VAL A 376 -11.96 3.22 4.11
C VAL A 376 -10.81 4.24 4.22
N ARG A 377 -9.73 3.96 3.58
CA ARG A 377 -8.46 4.71 3.59
C ARG A 377 -7.69 4.44 2.29
N PHE A 378 -6.62 5.20 2.05
CA PHE A 378 -5.72 4.88 0.95
C PHE A 378 -5.16 3.47 1.06
N GLY A 379 -4.91 2.82 -0.06
CA GLY A 379 -4.21 1.55 -0.13
C GLY A 379 -2.73 1.69 0.24
N ASP A 380 -2.10 0.59 0.56
CA ASP A 380 -0.67 0.47 0.80
C ASP A 380 -0.22 -0.88 0.18
N PRO A 381 0.45 -0.89 -1.00
CA PRO A 381 1.32 0.20 -1.51
C PRO A 381 0.73 1.08 -2.62
N GLU A 382 -0.57 1.10 -2.89
CA GLU A 382 -1.16 1.87 -4.00
C GLU A 382 -1.03 3.39 -3.79
N CYS A 383 -1.10 3.87 -2.55
CA CYS A 383 -0.92 5.29 -2.22
C CYS A 383 0.41 5.83 -2.75
N GLN A 384 1.48 5.03 -2.69
CA GLN A 384 2.81 5.42 -3.13
C GLN A 384 2.82 5.79 -4.63
N VAL A 385 2.19 4.97 -5.47
CA VAL A 385 2.12 5.25 -6.91
C VAL A 385 1.16 6.38 -7.25
N LEU A 386 0.06 6.51 -6.52
CA LEU A 386 -0.88 7.61 -6.68
C LEU A 386 -0.23 8.96 -6.33
N MET A 387 0.46 9.04 -5.18
CA MET A 387 1.08 10.28 -4.72
C MET A 387 2.30 10.70 -5.58
N MET A 388 2.96 9.76 -6.25
CA MET A 388 3.98 10.07 -7.24
C MET A 388 3.41 10.70 -8.52
N ARG A 389 2.17 10.39 -8.88
CA ARG A 389 1.50 10.89 -10.08
C ARG A 389 0.65 12.13 -9.84
N LEU A 390 0.15 12.35 -8.62
CA LEU A 390 -0.72 13.49 -8.32
C LEU A 390 0.05 14.82 -8.42
N GLU A 391 -0.45 15.75 -9.23
CA GLU A 391 0.11 17.09 -9.41
C GLU A 391 -0.72 18.20 -8.74
N SER A 392 -1.97 17.89 -8.37
CA SER A 392 -2.85 18.81 -7.64
C SER A 392 -2.34 19.08 -6.22
N ASP A 393 -2.72 20.22 -5.66
CA ASP A 393 -2.51 20.57 -4.25
C ASP A 393 -3.29 19.63 -3.35
N LEU A 394 -2.64 18.57 -2.83
CA LEU A 394 -3.29 17.54 -2.03
C LEU A 394 -3.92 18.13 -0.75
N ALA A 395 -3.25 19.09 -0.09
CA ALA A 395 -3.76 19.68 1.14
C ALA A 395 -5.09 20.39 0.89
N GLN A 396 -5.21 21.16 -0.19
CA GLN A 396 -6.46 21.82 -0.58
C GLN A 396 -7.55 20.81 -0.97
N VAL A 397 -7.19 19.75 -1.69
CA VAL A 397 -8.12 18.69 -2.10
C VAL A 397 -8.72 17.99 -0.87
N LEU A 398 -7.88 17.57 0.09
CA LEU A 398 -8.33 16.90 1.31
C LEU A 398 -9.16 17.83 2.20
N LEU A 399 -8.80 19.12 2.28
CA LEU A 399 -9.59 20.10 3.03
C LEU A 399 -10.95 20.33 2.39
N SER A 400 -11.04 20.34 1.05
CA SER A 400 -12.32 20.44 0.32
C SER A 400 -13.23 19.25 0.61
N ALA A 401 -12.66 18.03 0.75
CA ALA A 401 -13.41 16.87 1.19
C ALA A 401 -13.99 17.05 2.60
N CYS A 402 -13.18 17.54 3.54
CA CYS A 402 -13.63 17.82 4.91
C CYS A 402 -14.77 18.88 4.97
N ARG A 403 -14.85 19.76 3.97
CA ARG A 403 -15.84 20.85 3.91
C ARG A 403 -17.08 20.55 3.06
N GLY A 404 -17.17 19.39 2.40
CA GLY A 404 -18.26 19.07 1.49
C GLY A 404 -18.18 19.83 0.16
N GLU A 405 -16.99 20.13 -0.33
CA GLU A 405 -16.74 20.98 -1.49
C GLU A 405 -16.08 20.25 -2.67
N LEU A 406 -16.03 18.91 -2.66
CA LEU A 406 -15.39 18.13 -3.74
C LEU A 406 -16.06 18.33 -5.11
N GLY A 407 -17.31 18.69 -5.16
CA GLY A 407 -18.00 19.03 -6.42
C GLY A 407 -17.42 20.24 -7.18
N LYS A 408 -16.51 21.01 -6.53
CA LYS A 408 -15.81 22.16 -7.12
C LYS A 408 -14.34 21.86 -7.45
N VAL A 409 -13.87 20.63 -7.16
CA VAL A 409 -12.46 20.23 -7.28
C VAL A 409 -12.26 19.42 -8.54
N SER A 410 -11.17 19.70 -9.26
CA SER A 410 -10.64 18.87 -10.33
C SER A 410 -9.21 18.41 -9.97
N LEU A 411 -8.82 17.23 -10.45
CA LEU A 411 -7.49 16.69 -10.22
C LEU A 411 -6.66 16.71 -11.48
N THR A 412 -5.38 17.03 -11.32
CA THR A 412 -4.37 16.94 -12.36
C THR A 412 -3.40 15.82 -12.02
N TRP A 413 -3.13 14.97 -13.00
CA TRP A 413 -2.29 13.81 -12.88
C TRP A 413 -1.13 13.86 -13.88
N SER A 414 0.04 13.45 -13.46
CA SER A 414 1.15 13.17 -14.36
C SER A 414 0.75 12.09 -15.37
N PRO A 415 1.05 12.26 -16.66
CA PRO A 415 0.80 11.24 -17.67
C PRO A 415 1.72 10.02 -17.53
N GLU A 416 2.80 10.15 -16.74
CA GLU A 416 3.73 9.05 -16.50
C GLU A 416 3.07 7.93 -15.70
N ILE A 417 3.50 6.69 -15.95
CA ILE A 417 3.17 5.53 -15.13
C ILE A 417 4.05 5.53 -13.88
N ALA A 418 3.48 5.19 -12.74
CA ALA A 418 4.24 4.96 -11.52
C ALA A 418 4.15 3.50 -11.10
N MET A 419 5.26 2.94 -10.64
CA MET A 419 5.36 1.57 -10.11
C MET A 419 6.09 1.59 -8.77
N VAL A 420 5.65 0.73 -7.84
CA VAL A 420 6.32 0.48 -6.57
C VAL A 420 6.64 -1.01 -6.41
N VAL A 421 7.87 -1.30 -6.01
CA VAL A 421 8.31 -2.63 -5.59
C VAL A 421 8.48 -2.61 -4.08
N VAL A 422 7.77 -3.49 -3.38
CA VAL A 422 7.86 -3.60 -1.92
C VAL A 422 9.01 -4.53 -1.54
N MET A 423 9.92 -4.04 -0.72
CA MET A 423 10.94 -4.85 -0.07
C MET A 423 10.44 -5.22 1.33
N ALA A 424 10.41 -6.50 1.63
CA ALA A 424 9.88 -7.07 2.86
C ALA A 424 10.95 -7.85 3.63
N SER A 425 10.80 -7.97 4.96
CA SER A 425 11.67 -8.79 5.79
C SER A 425 11.48 -10.27 5.48
N GLU A 426 12.56 -11.04 5.41
CA GLU A 426 12.52 -12.49 5.23
C GLU A 426 11.58 -13.16 6.25
N GLY A 427 10.70 -14.03 5.74
CA GLY A 427 9.65 -14.68 6.51
C GLY A 427 8.27 -14.00 6.47
N TYR A 428 8.17 -12.74 5.99
CA TYR A 428 6.86 -12.07 5.79
C TYR A 428 6.00 -12.83 4.75
N PRO A 429 4.66 -13.01 4.93
CA PRO A 429 3.78 -12.39 5.93
C PRO A 429 3.67 -13.15 7.26
N SER A 430 4.46 -14.20 7.47
CA SER A 430 4.53 -14.93 8.74
C SER A 430 5.48 -14.24 9.73
N SER A 431 6.15 -15.01 10.58
CA SER A 431 7.14 -14.46 11.51
C SER A 431 8.40 -14.02 10.77
N TYR A 432 8.87 -12.82 11.03
CA TYR A 432 10.05 -12.23 10.40
C TYR A 432 11.04 -11.65 11.40
N LYS A 433 12.31 -11.59 10.99
CA LYS A 433 13.41 -11.04 11.78
C LYS A 433 13.33 -9.52 11.81
N LYS A 434 13.57 -8.92 12.97
CA LYS A 434 13.63 -7.48 13.18
C LYS A 434 15.05 -7.03 13.52
N GLY A 435 15.35 -5.74 13.30
CA GLY A 435 16.65 -5.14 13.64
C GLY A 435 17.74 -5.40 12.60
N THR A 436 17.40 -5.89 11.42
CA THR A 436 18.35 -6.09 10.31
C THR A 436 18.70 -4.77 9.64
N VAL A 437 19.99 -4.55 9.36
CA VAL A 437 20.52 -3.26 8.89
C VAL A 437 20.29 -3.07 7.40
N ILE A 438 19.81 -1.87 7.04
CA ILE A 438 19.55 -1.46 5.65
C ILE A 438 20.53 -0.35 5.29
N LYS A 439 21.20 -0.45 4.13
CA LYS A 439 22.17 0.51 3.66
C LYS A 439 21.88 0.97 2.23
N ASN A 440 22.60 2.01 1.81
CA ASN A 440 22.58 2.55 0.44
C ASN A 440 21.25 3.15 -0.03
N ILE A 441 20.33 3.53 0.87
CA ILE A 441 19.04 4.14 0.50
C ILE A 441 19.26 5.40 -0.35
N ASP A 442 20.11 6.32 0.11
CA ASP A 442 20.40 7.58 -0.63
C ASP A 442 20.97 7.31 -2.02
N LYS A 443 21.81 6.27 -2.18
CA LYS A 443 22.36 5.89 -3.49
C LYS A 443 21.28 5.30 -4.40
N ALA A 444 20.38 4.53 -3.83
CA ALA A 444 19.26 3.95 -4.57
C ALA A 444 18.28 5.04 -5.06
N GLU A 445 17.98 6.06 -4.26
CA GLU A 445 17.20 7.23 -4.73
C GLU A 445 17.92 8.05 -5.81
N GLN A 446 19.26 8.05 -5.83
CA GLN A 446 20.05 8.78 -6.82
C GLN A 446 20.18 8.08 -8.18
N VAL A 447 19.71 6.82 -8.31
CA VAL A 447 19.71 6.08 -9.59
C VAL A 447 18.96 6.86 -10.67
N SER A 448 17.85 7.51 -10.31
CA SER A 448 17.09 8.38 -11.21
C SER A 448 16.32 9.44 -10.40
N PRO A 449 16.16 10.67 -10.92
CA PRO A 449 15.32 11.69 -10.29
C PRO A 449 13.83 11.30 -10.24
N ALA A 450 13.43 10.28 -10.99
CA ALA A 450 12.08 9.73 -10.97
C ALA A 450 11.88 8.65 -9.90
N VAL A 451 12.90 8.32 -9.11
CA VAL A 451 12.84 7.34 -8.02
C VAL A 451 12.58 8.03 -6.69
N LYS A 452 11.70 7.43 -5.88
CA LYS A 452 11.47 7.77 -4.47
C LYS A 452 11.31 6.49 -3.66
N ILE A 453 12.00 6.41 -2.52
CA ILE A 453 11.87 5.27 -1.59
C ILE A 453 10.99 5.69 -0.42
N PHE A 454 9.80 5.09 -0.33
CA PHE A 454 8.90 5.28 0.79
C PHE A 454 9.18 4.24 1.88
N HIS A 455 9.44 4.71 3.09
CA HIS A 455 9.70 3.86 4.23
C HIS A 455 8.40 3.45 4.92
N ALA A 456 8.30 2.17 5.29
CA ALA A 456 7.25 1.62 6.11
C ALA A 456 7.83 1.16 7.45
N GLY A 457 8.14 -0.10 7.61
CA GLY A 457 8.66 -0.66 8.85
C GLY A 457 10.14 -0.39 9.09
N THR A 458 10.55 0.87 9.20
CA THR A 458 11.94 1.28 9.46
C THR A 458 12.09 2.04 10.79
N ALA A 459 13.24 1.86 11.45
CA ALA A 459 13.64 2.61 12.64
C ALA A 459 15.14 2.93 12.61
N LEU A 460 15.59 3.85 13.47
CA LEU A 460 17.01 4.06 13.74
C LEU A 460 17.40 3.23 14.96
N ALA A 461 18.46 2.44 14.83
CA ALA A 461 19.09 1.75 15.94
C ALA A 461 19.88 2.73 16.81
N GLY A 462 20.29 2.30 18.01
CA GLY A 462 21.05 3.14 18.94
C GLY A 462 22.41 3.60 18.42
N ASP A 463 22.96 2.90 17.42
CA ASP A 463 24.20 3.25 16.71
C ASP A 463 23.99 4.15 15.48
N GLY A 464 22.74 4.55 15.22
CA GLY A 464 22.35 5.41 14.10
C GLY A 464 22.09 4.67 12.78
N ASN A 465 22.25 3.35 12.73
CA ASN A 465 21.96 2.56 11.54
C ASN A 465 20.44 2.50 11.29
N LEU A 466 20.06 2.56 10.02
CA LEU A 466 18.68 2.28 9.60
C LEU A 466 18.44 0.77 9.69
N VAL A 467 17.33 0.37 10.33
CA VAL A 467 16.99 -1.04 10.55
C VAL A 467 15.54 -1.33 10.18
N ALA A 468 15.29 -2.58 9.74
CA ALA A 468 13.97 -3.10 9.48
C ALA A 468 13.29 -3.52 10.80
N VAL A 469 12.06 -3.04 11.04
CA VAL A 469 11.26 -3.39 12.24
C VAL A 469 9.86 -3.89 11.90
N GLY A 470 9.48 -3.86 10.62
CA GLY A 470 8.19 -4.31 10.09
C GLY A 470 8.31 -5.48 9.12
N GLY A 471 7.18 -6.02 8.68
CA GLY A 471 7.13 -7.03 7.62
C GLY A 471 7.41 -6.41 6.25
N ARG A 472 6.58 -5.44 5.81
CA ARG A 472 6.90 -4.56 4.68
C ARG A 472 7.74 -3.40 5.19
N VAL A 473 8.83 -3.09 4.52
CA VAL A 473 9.87 -2.19 5.06
C VAL A 473 10.12 -0.99 4.16
N LEU A 474 10.27 -1.21 2.86
CA LEU A 474 10.49 -0.16 1.87
C LEU A 474 9.54 -0.32 0.68
N GLY A 475 9.09 0.78 0.11
CA GLY A 475 8.42 0.86 -1.18
C GLY A 475 9.30 1.62 -2.16
N VAL A 476 10.07 0.90 -2.98
CA VAL A 476 10.92 1.51 -4.01
C VAL A 476 10.04 1.88 -5.19
N THR A 477 9.80 3.18 -5.37
CA THR A 477 8.81 3.70 -6.30
C THR A 477 9.48 4.49 -7.40
N ALA A 478 9.09 4.27 -8.65
CA ALA A 478 9.63 5.01 -9.78
C ALA A 478 8.53 5.41 -10.77
N LYS A 479 8.74 6.52 -11.49
CA LYS A 479 7.95 6.93 -12.64
C LYS A 479 8.67 6.66 -13.95
N GLY A 480 7.90 6.40 -15.01
CA GLY A 480 8.39 6.23 -16.36
C GLY A 480 7.33 6.63 -17.40
N LYS A 481 7.76 6.88 -18.63
CA LYS A 481 6.83 7.18 -19.75
C LYS A 481 5.88 6.02 -20.05
N ASP A 482 6.32 4.80 -19.74
CA ASP A 482 5.60 3.53 -19.90
C ASP A 482 5.93 2.61 -18.71
N ILE A 483 5.27 1.44 -18.66
CA ILE A 483 5.45 0.47 -17.57
C ILE A 483 6.85 -0.14 -17.58
N GLU A 484 7.47 -0.31 -18.75
CA GLU A 484 8.80 -0.89 -18.90
C GLU A 484 9.86 0.03 -18.29
N GLU A 485 9.80 1.33 -18.58
CA GLU A 485 10.73 2.32 -18.02
C GLU A 485 10.53 2.52 -16.52
N ALA A 486 9.28 2.62 -16.04
CA ALA A 486 8.99 2.70 -14.61
C ALA A 486 9.52 1.47 -13.86
N ARG A 487 9.33 0.28 -14.44
CA ARG A 487 9.82 -0.99 -13.91
C ARG A 487 11.35 -1.06 -13.87
N SER A 488 12.01 -0.72 -14.98
CA SER A 488 13.49 -0.71 -15.04
C SER A 488 14.06 0.18 -13.94
N ARG A 489 13.59 1.43 -13.84
CA ARG A 489 14.06 2.38 -12.83
C ARG A 489 13.82 1.90 -11.38
N ALA A 490 12.66 1.28 -11.12
CA ALA A 490 12.36 0.75 -9.80
C ALA A 490 13.30 -0.39 -9.42
N TYR A 491 13.55 -1.34 -10.33
CA TYR A 491 14.46 -2.46 -10.04
C TYR A 491 15.93 -2.05 -10.02
N ASP A 492 16.36 -1.11 -10.86
CA ASP A 492 17.70 -0.55 -10.79
C ASP A 492 17.97 0.06 -9.40
N ALA A 493 16.98 0.73 -8.82
CA ALA A 493 17.08 1.27 -7.47
C ALA A 493 17.02 0.17 -6.38
N VAL A 494 16.14 -0.82 -6.53
CA VAL A 494 16.06 -1.99 -5.62
C VAL A 494 17.40 -2.70 -5.52
N ASP A 495 18.08 -2.90 -6.66
CA ASP A 495 19.35 -3.63 -6.72
C ASP A 495 20.54 -2.86 -6.10
N VAL A 496 20.39 -1.55 -5.84
CA VAL A 496 21.39 -0.73 -5.11
C VAL A 496 21.19 -0.83 -3.59
N VAL A 497 19.99 -1.16 -3.11
CA VAL A 497 19.72 -1.31 -1.67
C VAL A 497 20.49 -2.51 -1.12
N ASP A 498 21.34 -2.29 -0.14
CA ASP A 498 22.10 -3.35 0.56
C ASP A 498 21.33 -3.79 1.81
N TRP A 499 20.53 -4.84 1.64
CA TRP A 499 19.75 -5.46 2.72
C TRP A 499 19.57 -6.97 2.47
N PRO A 500 20.56 -7.80 2.87
CA PRO A 500 20.57 -9.26 2.62
C PRO A 500 19.39 -10.04 3.22
N GLU A 501 18.83 -9.55 4.34
CA GLU A 501 17.67 -10.16 5.01
C GLU A 501 16.32 -9.64 4.48
N GLY A 502 16.33 -8.87 3.41
CA GLY A 502 15.16 -8.42 2.68
C GLY A 502 14.89 -9.29 1.47
N PHE A 503 13.63 -9.36 1.07
CA PHE A 503 13.24 -9.96 -0.20
C PHE A 503 12.18 -9.10 -0.90
N PHE A 504 11.99 -9.32 -2.18
CA PHE A 504 11.00 -8.63 -3.01
C PHE A 504 10.66 -9.50 -4.23
N ARG A 505 9.54 -9.19 -4.88
CA ARG A 505 9.16 -9.86 -6.14
C ARG A 505 9.90 -9.23 -7.32
N ARG A 506 10.29 -10.06 -8.28
CA ARG A 506 10.95 -9.64 -9.53
C ARG A 506 9.96 -9.43 -10.69
N ASP A 507 8.70 -9.76 -10.51
CA ASP A 507 7.68 -9.76 -11.55
C ASP A 507 6.61 -8.66 -11.41
N ILE A 508 6.81 -7.65 -10.53
CA ILE A 508 5.85 -6.54 -10.39
C ILE A 508 5.64 -5.87 -11.76
N GLY A 509 4.37 -5.63 -12.11
CA GLY A 509 3.97 -5.03 -13.39
C GLY A 509 3.81 -6.02 -14.56
N TRP A 510 4.01 -7.32 -14.33
CA TRP A 510 3.95 -8.32 -15.42
C TRP A 510 2.62 -8.32 -16.18
N ARG A 511 1.49 -8.02 -15.51
CA ARG A 511 0.16 -7.98 -16.15
C ARG A 511 0.07 -6.83 -17.15
N ALA A 512 0.51 -5.62 -16.75
CA ALA A 512 0.52 -4.44 -17.62
C ALA A 512 1.43 -4.66 -18.84
N LEU A 513 2.64 -5.21 -18.64
CA LEU A 513 3.54 -5.54 -19.75
C LEU A 513 2.91 -6.53 -20.74
N LYS A 514 2.19 -7.53 -20.26
CA LYS A 514 1.49 -8.50 -21.11
C LYS A 514 0.35 -7.84 -21.91
N GLN A 515 -0.40 -6.93 -21.31
CA GLN A 515 -1.48 -6.21 -21.98
C GLN A 515 -0.95 -5.27 -23.07
N GLU A 516 0.13 -4.51 -22.80
CA GLU A 516 0.79 -3.66 -23.81
C GLU A 516 1.29 -4.49 -25.00
N GLN A 517 1.87 -5.65 -24.76
CA GLN A 517 2.29 -6.56 -25.83
C GLN A 517 1.11 -7.06 -26.68
N THR A 518 -0.04 -7.37 -26.07
CA THR A 518 -1.23 -7.82 -26.80
C THR A 518 -1.94 -6.70 -27.54
N ALA A 519 -1.85 -5.47 -27.11
CA ALA A 519 -2.44 -4.29 -27.77
C ALA A 519 -1.64 -3.84 -29.01
N ASN A 520 -0.36 -4.23 -29.12
CA ASN A 520 0.53 -3.90 -30.24
C ASN A 520 0.53 -4.94 -31.37
N TYR A 521 -0.26 -6.02 -31.25
CA TYR A 521 -0.50 -7.03 -32.27
C TYR A 521 -1.95 -6.96 -32.78
#